data_526860a5a21dbfd2c9ed05c44445941f
#
_entry.id   526860a5a21dbfd2c9ed05c44445941f
#
_cell.length_a   1.000
_cell.length_b   1.000
_cell.length_c   1.000
_cell.angle_alpha   90.00
_cell.angle_beta   90.00
_cell.angle_gamma   90.00
#
_symmetry.space_group_name_H-M   'P 1'
#
loop_
_entity.id
_entity.type
_entity.pdbx_description
1 polymer ?
#
loop_
_entity_poly.entity_id
_entity_poly.type
_entity_poly.pdbx_seq_one_letter_code
_entity_poly.pdbx_strand_id
1 'polypeptide(L)'
;INFLGNDFGKLKSATLEFGRRHKIARVPLVVPLAHENGPARIRIHSEAVVTVLICQHYPKQVILANHTFRSGEIDAQAVATVSRDIDRLIVQRQKDIEARKLRFKK
;
A
#
# COMPACT_ATOMS: atom_id res chain seq x y z
N ILE A 1 2.63 -6.01 1.81
CA ILE A 1 3.83 -5.32 1.31
C ILE A 1 4.44 -6.16 0.20
N ASN A 2 4.64 -5.57 -0.95
CA ASN A 2 5.28 -6.22 -2.09
C ASN A 2 6.74 -5.79 -2.19
N PHE A 3 7.65 -6.76 -2.23
CA PHE A 3 9.07 -6.51 -2.43
C PHE A 3 9.40 -6.75 -3.89
N LEU A 4 9.83 -5.71 -4.58
CA LEU A 4 10.00 -5.73 -6.04
C LEU A 4 11.48 -5.80 -6.41
N GLY A 5 11.77 -6.53 -7.48
CA GLY A 5 13.12 -6.66 -8.02
C GLY A 5 13.21 -7.81 -9.01
N ASN A 6 14.40 -8.03 -9.54
CA ASN A 6 14.65 -9.03 -10.56
C ASN A 6 15.35 -10.31 -10.06
N ASP A 7 15.76 -10.35 -8.81
CA ASP A 7 16.39 -11.52 -8.19
C ASP A 7 15.49 -12.11 -7.11
N PHE A 8 14.69 -13.09 -7.48
CA PHE A 8 13.70 -13.70 -6.60
C PHE A 8 14.34 -14.32 -5.35
N GLY A 9 15.47 -14.99 -5.49
CA GLY A 9 16.14 -15.64 -4.35
C GLY A 9 16.60 -14.64 -3.30
N LYS A 10 17.23 -13.56 -3.74
CA LYS A 10 17.67 -12.48 -2.85
C LYS A 10 16.49 -11.77 -2.20
N LEU A 11 15.45 -11.49 -2.98
CA LEU A 11 14.24 -10.85 -2.47
C LEU A 11 13.53 -11.71 -1.43
N LYS A 12 13.44 -13.02 -1.67
CA LYS A 12 12.84 -13.95 -0.72
C LYS A 12 13.57 -13.92 0.62
N SER A 13 14.90 -14.01 0.59
CA SER A 13 15.73 -13.97 1.81
C SER A 13 15.60 -12.64 2.53
N ALA A 14 15.65 -11.52 1.81
CA ALA A 14 15.51 -10.19 2.37
C ALA A 14 14.12 -9.96 2.99
N THR A 15 13.08 -10.49 2.35
CA THR A 15 11.70 -10.38 2.83
C THR A 15 11.50 -11.14 4.13
N LEU A 16 12.03 -12.36 4.22
CA LEU A 16 11.97 -13.17 5.43
C LEU A 16 12.73 -12.51 6.58
N GLU A 17 13.91 -11.96 6.30
CA GLU A 17 14.71 -11.25 7.30
C GLU A 17 14.00 -9.97 7.78
N PHE A 18 13.40 -9.22 6.86
CA PHE A 18 12.63 -8.03 7.19
C PHE A 18 11.45 -8.36 8.12
N GLY A 19 10.69 -9.41 7.78
CA GLY A 19 9.56 -9.84 8.60
C GLY A 19 9.97 -10.26 10.00
N ARG A 20 11.09 -10.98 10.12
CA ARG A 20 11.62 -11.43 11.40
C ARG A 20 12.15 -10.25 12.23
N ARG A 21 12.94 -9.36 11.62
CA ARG A 21 13.54 -8.21 12.29
C ARG A 21 12.48 -7.29 12.88
N HIS A 22 11.42 -7.03 12.12
CA HIS A 22 10.36 -6.11 12.52
C HIS A 22 9.15 -6.79 13.16
N LYS A 23 9.23 -8.12 13.39
CA LYS A 23 8.17 -8.91 14.03
C LYS A 23 6.81 -8.74 13.36
N ILE A 24 6.80 -8.74 12.03
CA ILE A 24 5.58 -8.55 11.25
C ILE A 24 4.81 -9.88 11.19
N ALA A 25 3.62 -9.90 11.78
CA ALA A 25 2.79 -11.10 11.88
C ALA A 25 1.43 -10.99 11.19
N ARG A 26 0.92 -9.77 11.00
CA ARG A 26 -0.44 -9.55 10.50
C ARG A 26 -0.50 -8.89 9.13
N VAL A 27 0.63 -8.52 8.56
CA VAL A 27 0.70 -7.89 7.25
C VAL A 27 1.36 -8.89 6.30
N PRO A 28 0.72 -9.25 5.18
CA PRO A 28 1.34 -10.14 4.20
C PRO A 28 2.59 -9.51 3.60
N LEU A 29 3.66 -10.29 3.51
CA LEU A 29 4.88 -9.91 2.83
C LEU A 29 4.98 -10.77 1.57
N VAL A 30 5.06 -10.12 0.41
CA VAL A 30 4.93 -10.79 -0.88
C VAL A 30 6.10 -10.46 -1.79
N VAL A 31 6.62 -11.45 -2.49
CA VAL A 31 7.58 -11.27 -3.57
C VAL A 31 6.89 -11.73 -4.86
N PRO A 32 6.43 -10.80 -5.71
CA PRO A 32 5.78 -11.16 -6.96
C PRO A 32 6.76 -11.83 -7.93
N LEU A 33 6.36 -12.95 -8.50
CA LEU A 33 7.23 -13.71 -9.42
C LEU A 33 7.39 -13.07 -10.79
N ALA A 34 6.39 -12.34 -11.27
CA ALA A 34 6.35 -11.84 -12.63
C ALA A 34 6.25 -10.31 -12.74
N HIS A 35 6.39 -9.59 -11.64
CA HIS A 35 6.12 -8.15 -11.61
C HIS A 35 7.22 -7.40 -10.86
N GLU A 36 8.44 -7.42 -11.43
CA GLU A 36 9.58 -6.72 -10.81
C GLU A 36 9.35 -5.20 -10.67
N ASN A 37 8.49 -4.62 -11.51
CA ASN A 37 8.14 -3.20 -11.51
C ASN A 37 6.77 -2.92 -10.90
N GLY A 38 6.21 -3.88 -10.20
CA GLY A 38 4.90 -3.75 -9.57
C GLY A 38 3.81 -4.52 -10.29
N PRO A 39 2.60 -4.56 -9.72
CA PRO A 39 1.46 -5.26 -10.31
C PRO A 39 1.09 -4.69 -11.68
N ALA A 40 0.56 -5.57 -12.57
CA ALA A 40 0.05 -5.15 -13.86
C ALA A 40 -1.00 -4.05 -13.68
N ARG A 41 -1.02 -3.07 -14.59
CA ARG A 41 -1.92 -1.90 -14.57
C ARG A 41 -1.64 -0.85 -13.49
N ILE A 42 -0.63 -1.07 -12.65
CA ILE A 42 -0.19 -0.05 -11.70
C ILE A 42 1.19 0.42 -12.13
N ARG A 43 1.28 1.71 -12.48
CA ARG A 43 2.56 2.31 -12.87
C ARG A 43 3.29 2.81 -11.64
N ILE A 44 4.47 2.26 -11.40
CA ILE A 44 5.34 2.69 -10.33
C ILE A 44 6.48 3.50 -10.93
N HIS A 45 6.75 4.66 -10.34
CA HIS A 45 7.83 5.52 -10.81
C HIS A 45 9.18 4.80 -10.71
N SER A 46 9.99 4.89 -11.77
CA SER A 46 11.25 4.14 -11.87
C SER A 46 12.26 4.48 -10.78
N GLU A 47 12.23 5.69 -10.25
CA GLU A 47 13.12 6.15 -9.18
C GLU A 47 12.55 5.96 -7.78
N ALA A 48 11.36 5.41 -7.66
CA ALA A 48 10.73 5.20 -6.36
C ALA A 48 11.42 4.07 -5.61
N VAL A 49 11.75 4.33 -4.35
CA VAL A 49 12.22 3.31 -3.41
C VAL A 49 11.05 2.65 -2.73
N VAL A 50 10.04 3.44 -2.38
CA VAL A 50 8.80 2.95 -1.76
C VAL A 50 7.61 3.65 -2.42
N THR A 51 6.59 2.87 -2.73
CA THR A 51 5.29 3.38 -3.19
C THR A 51 4.21 2.84 -2.27
N VAL A 52 3.42 3.73 -1.70
CA VAL A 52 2.27 3.38 -0.86
C VAL A 52 0.99 3.69 -1.62
N LEU A 53 0.20 2.66 -1.89
CA LEU A 53 -1.08 2.79 -2.56
C LEU A 53 -2.20 2.53 -1.55
N ILE A 54 -3.14 3.44 -1.46
CA ILE A 54 -4.36 3.25 -0.66
C ILE A 54 -5.48 2.97 -1.64
N CYS A 55 -6.08 1.77 -1.52
CA CYS A 55 -7.04 1.27 -2.49
C CYS A 55 -8.39 0.97 -1.84
N GLN A 56 -9.45 1.21 -2.59
CA GLN A 56 -10.78 0.73 -2.28
C GLN A 56 -11.03 -0.54 -3.09
N HIS A 57 -11.56 -1.59 -2.46
CA HIS A 57 -11.88 -2.85 -3.17
C HIS A 57 -13.35 -2.96 -3.56
N TYR A 58 -14.24 -2.42 -2.75
CA TYR A 58 -15.68 -2.56 -2.98
C TYR A 58 -16.37 -1.19 -2.93
N PRO A 59 -17.35 -0.92 -3.78
CA PRO A 59 -17.95 -1.78 -4.83
C PRO A 59 -17.10 -1.88 -6.09
N LYS A 60 -16.08 -1.06 -6.21
CA LYS A 60 -15.21 -1.00 -7.38
C LYS A 60 -13.77 -0.78 -6.92
N GLN A 61 -12.84 -1.48 -7.55
CA GLN A 61 -11.42 -1.32 -7.23
C GLN A 61 -10.90 0.02 -7.76
N VAL A 62 -10.48 0.88 -6.87
CA VAL A 62 -10.01 2.23 -7.19
C VAL A 62 -8.81 2.58 -6.31
N ILE A 63 -7.81 3.21 -6.90
CA ILE A 63 -6.69 3.79 -6.16
C ILE A 63 -7.13 5.15 -5.65
N LEU A 64 -7.19 5.29 -4.32
CA LEU A 64 -7.64 6.53 -3.67
C LEU A 64 -6.48 7.48 -3.40
N ALA A 65 -5.29 6.96 -3.16
CA ALA A 65 -4.10 7.78 -2.92
C ALA A 65 -2.84 7.02 -3.34
N ASN A 66 -1.85 7.75 -3.79
CA ASN A 66 -0.55 7.23 -4.19
C ASN A 66 0.52 8.13 -3.58
N HIS A 67 1.35 7.55 -2.71
CA HIS A 67 2.49 8.22 -2.12
C HIS A 67 3.76 7.56 -2.63
N THR A 68 4.55 8.29 -3.39
CA THR A 68 5.80 7.81 -3.99
C THR A 68 6.97 8.48 -3.31
N PHE A 69 7.90 7.67 -2.81
CA PHE A 69 9.10 8.17 -2.12
C PHE A 69 10.35 7.70 -2.84
N ARG A 70 11.25 8.65 -3.11
CA ARG A 70 12.60 8.39 -3.60
C ARG A 70 13.53 8.17 -2.41
N SER A 71 14.76 7.77 -2.71
CA SER A 71 15.77 7.60 -1.66
C SER A 71 15.96 8.90 -0.86
N GLY A 72 15.92 8.79 0.46
CA GLY A 72 16.09 9.93 1.37
C GLY A 72 14.82 10.74 1.65
N GLU A 73 13.71 10.44 0.99
CA GLU A 73 12.44 11.17 1.19
C GLU A 73 11.58 10.61 2.31
N ILE A 74 11.90 9.41 2.80
CA ILE A 74 11.12 8.77 3.87
C ILE A 74 11.66 9.24 5.21
N ASP A 75 10.88 10.08 5.88
CA ASP A 75 11.17 10.59 7.22
C ASP A 75 9.91 10.51 8.09
N ALA A 76 10.00 11.01 9.31
CA ALA A 76 8.87 11.01 10.24
C ALA A 76 7.67 11.79 9.69
N GLN A 77 7.92 12.88 8.97
CA GLN A 77 6.85 13.68 8.36
C GLN A 77 6.18 12.93 7.21
N ALA A 78 6.94 12.20 6.39
CA ALA A 78 6.38 11.38 5.31
C ALA A 78 5.46 10.31 5.88
N VAL A 79 5.88 9.62 6.93
CA VAL A 79 5.07 8.60 7.62
C VAL A 79 3.80 9.23 8.20
N ALA A 80 3.91 10.39 8.84
CA ALA A 80 2.76 11.11 9.40
C ALA A 80 1.76 11.52 8.31
N THR A 81 2.24 11.95 7.15
CA THR A 81 1.40 12.33 6.02
C THR A 81 0.60 11.13 5.49
N VAL A 82 1.24 9.98 5.31
CA VAL A 82 0.57 8.76 4.87
C VAL A 82 -0.46 8.32 5.90
N SER A 83 -0.09 8.31 7.18
CA SER A 83 -1.00 7.91 8.27
C SER A 83 -2.24 8.81 8.33
N ARG A 84 -2.06 10.10 8.15
CA ARG A 84 -3.15 11.08 8.14
C ARG A 84 -4.10 10.85 6.96
N ASP A 85 -3.57 10.52 5.79
CA ASP A 85 -4.38 10.18 4.63
C ASP A 85 -5.19 8.90 4.85
N ILE A 86 -4.58 7.89 5.47
CA ILE A 86 -5.28 6.64 5.79
C ILE A 86 -6.47 6.94 6.72
N ASP A 87 -6.24 7.69 7.79
CA ASP A 87 -7.29 8.05 8.73
C ASP A 87 -8.42 8.84 8.06
N ARG A 88 -8.07 9.82 7.24
CA ARG A 88 -9.04 10.62 6.50
C ARG A 88 -9.91 9.76 5.57
N LEU A 89 -9.29 8.84 4.85
CA LEU A 89 -9.99 7.98 3.90
C LEU A 89 -10.87 6.95 4.61
N ILE A 90 -10.46 6.45 5.77
CA ILE A 90 -11.29 5.57 6.59
C ILE A 90 -12.55 6.30 7.07
N VAL A 91 -12.40 7.51 7.59
CA VAL A 91 -13.54 8.32 8.03
C VAL A 91 -14.49 8.61 6.88
N GLN A 92 -13.96 8.97 5.71
CA GLN A 92 -14.79 9.23 4.53
C GLN A 92 -15.56 7.97 4.11
N ARG A 93 -14.90 6.81 4.14
CA ARG A 93 -15.54 5.54 3.79
C ARG A 93 -16.69 5.20 4.74
N GLN A 94 -16.50 5.45 6.03
CA GLN A 94 -17.56 5.25 7.02
C GLN A 94 -18.76 6.14 6.77
N LYS A 95 -18.52 7.41 6.44
CA LYS A 95 -19.60 8.35 6.08
C LYS A 95 -20.37 7.88 4.84
N ASP A 96 -19.66 7.37 3.84
CA ASP A 96 -20.30 6.88 2.62
C ASP A 96 -21.17 5.65 2.90
N ILE A 97 -20.71 4.75 3.77
CA ILE A 97 -21.47 3.57 4.18
C ILE A 97 -22.74 3.99 4.94
N GLU A 98 -22.64 4.91 5.87
CA GLU A 98 -23.79 5.42 6.62
C GLU A 98 -24.80 6.12 5.72
N ALA A 99 -24.34 6.92 4.76
CA ALA A 99 -25.21 7.56 3.80
C ALA A 99 -26.00 6.55 2.95
N ARG A 100 -25.35 5.45 2.55
CA ARG A 100 -26.00 4.36 1.82
C ARG A 100 -27.07 3.67 2.67
N LYS A 101 -26.78 3.38 3.93
CA LYS A 101 -27.73 2.78 4.85
C LYS A 101 -28.97 3.63 5.00
N LEU A 102 -28.81 4.94 5.14
CA LEU A 102 -29.92 5.87 5.24
C LEU A 102 -30.80 5.89 4.00
N ARG A 103 -30.22 5.76 2.79
CA ARG A 103 -30.97 5.69 1.54
C ARG A 103 -31.85 4.44 1.46
N PHE A 104 -31.38 3.33 2.00
CA PHE A 104 -32.10 2.06 1.94
C PHE A 104 -33.14 1.88 3.06
N LYS A 105 -33.17 2.76 4.04
CA LYS A 105 -34.14 2.74 5.13
C LYS A 105 -35.45 3.48 4.83
N LYS A 106 -35.52 4.15 3.70
CA LYS A 106 -36.75 4.87 3.30
C LYS A 106 -37.73 3.98 2.58
#